data_9cad1f4f45455dd83ea57289d7fb09f0
#
_entry.id   9cad1f4f45455dd83ea57289d7fb09f0
#
_cell.length_a   1.000
_cell.length_b   1.000
_cell.length_c   1.000
_cell.angle_alpha   90.00
_cell.angle_beta   90.00
_cell.angle_gamma   90.00
#
_symmetry.space_group_name_H-M   'P 1'
#
loop_
_entity.id
_entity.type
_entity.pdbx_description
1 polymer ?
#
loop_
_entity_poly.entity_id
_entity_poly.type
_entity_poly.pdbx_seq_one_letter_code
_entity_poly.pdbx_strand_id
1 'polypeptide(L)'
;MLARSANFVTQSQRLAILLMALALGACGLTPEMEKDGAGKRINTTLIPNATPKSEPITNAGNKSPYEVFGKTYWVLPSSNGYKETGIASWYGTKFHGRLTSNGEIYNMYGMTAAHKTLPIPCYARVTNVENGSSVVVR
;
A
#
# COMPACT_ATOMS: atom_id res chain seq x y z
N MET A 1 59.72 44.73 -10.68
CA MET A 1 58.57 45.06 -11.55
C MET A 1 57.80 43.75 -11.78
N LEU A 2 56.74 43.53 -11.00
CA LEU A 2 55.94 42.31 -11.05
C LEU A 2 54.64 42.63 -11.81
N ALA A 3 54.47 42.07 -13.00
CA ALA A 3 53.24 42.19 -13.79
C ALA A 3 52.16 41.28 -13.23
N ARG A 4 51.06 41.87 -12.78
CA ARG A 4 49.82 41.16 -12.44
C ARG A 4 49.07 40.81 -13.72
N SER A 5 49.02 39.53 -14.06
CA SER A 5 48.14 39.04 -15.12
C SER A 5 46.69 39.00 -14.59
N ALA A 6 45.86 39.92 -15.05
CA ALA A 6 44.41 39.85 -14.82
C ALA A 6 43.80 38.82 -15.76
N ASN A 7 43.31 37.72 -15.19
CA ASN A 7 42.58 36.70 -15.95
C ASN A 7 41.19 37.28 -16.33
N PHE A 8 41.07 37.67 -17.60
CA PHE A 8 39.81 38.13 -18.17
C PHE A 8 38.91 36.87 -18.45
N VAL A 9 38.02 36.59 -17.55
CA VAL A 9 37.00 35.54 -17.79
C VAL A 9 36.00 36.12 -18.79
N THR A 10 35.94 35.54 -19.97
CA THR A 10 35.07 36.01 -21.08
C THR A 10 33.58 35.82 -20.68
N GLN A 11 32.73 36.64 -21.28
CA GLN A 11 31.28 36.66 -21.00
C GLN A 11 30.61 35.29 -21.28
N SER A 12 31.14 34.55 -22.27
CA SER A 12 30.73 33.19 -22.60
C SER A 12 31.07 32.18 -21.50
N GLN A 13 32.20 32.34 -20.80
CA GLN A 13 32.60 31.47 -19.70
C GLN A 13 31.73 31.69 -18.47
N ARG A 14 31.33 32.98 -18.21
CA ARG A 14 30.39 33.31 -17.12
C ARG A 14 29.01 32.73 -17.37
N LEU A 15 28.52 32.76 -18.61
CA LEU A 15 27.23 32.15 -18.99
C LEU A 15 27.25 30.63 -18.84
N ALA A 16 28.35 29.96 -19.22
CA ALA A 16 28.50 28.51 -19.05
C ALA A 16 28.52 28.09 -17.58
N ILE A 17 29.19 28.84 -16.72
CA ILE A 17 29.22 28.59 -15.27
C ILE A 17 27.82 28.78 -14.64
N LEU A 18 27.06 29.81 -15.07
CA LEU A 18 25.70 30.04 -14.59
C LEU A 18 24.73 28.93 -15.00
N LEU A 19 24.82 28.44 -16.24
CA LEU A 19 24.01 27.32 -16.73
C LEU A 19 24.36 26.00 -16.03
N MET A 20 25.62 25.78 -15.69
CA MET A 20 26.06 24.59 -14.97
C MET A 20 25.61 24.61 -13.50
N ALA A 21 25.50 25.78 -12.86
CA ALA A 21 24.97 25.93 -11.50
C ALA A 21 23.45 25.69 -11.43
N LEU A 22 22.68 26.01 -12.48
CA LEU A 22 21.26 25.71 -12.54
C LEU A 22 20.96 24.22 -12.73
N ALA A 23 21.87 23.45 -13.35
CA ALA A 23 21.69 22.01 -13.56
C ALA A 23 21.90 21.17 -12.28
N LEU A 24 22.60 21.69 -11.28
CA LEU A 24 22.86 20.99 -10.02
C LEU A 24 21.74 21.15 -8.98
N GLY A 25 20.76 22.01 -9.22
CA GLY A 25 19.61 22.22 -8.34
C GLY A 25 18.43 21.27 -8.55
N ALA A 26 18.46 20.39 -9.54
CA ALA A 26 17.35 19.52 -9.91
C ALA A 26 17.34 18.15 -9.21
N CYS A 27 18.30 17.84 -8.35
CA CYS A 27 18.37 16.58 -7.61
C CYS A 27 17.84 16.76 -6.17
N GLY A 28 16.50 16.77 -6.00
CA GLY A 28 15.96 16.95 -4.65
C GLY A 28 14.48 16.64 -4.46
N LEU A 29 13.77 16.19 -5.51
CA LEU A 29 12.36 15.77 -5.39
C LEU A 29 12.25 14.26 -5.60
N THR A 30 12.88 13.48 -4.72
CA THR A 30 12.42 12.10 -4.51
C THR A 30 11.08 12.21 -3.76
N PRO A 31 9.96 11.74 -4.31
CA PRO A 31 8.72 11.70 -3.54
C PRO A 31 8.98 10.83 -2.32
N GLU A 32 8.91 11.44 -1.14
CA GLU A 32 8.99 10.72 0.12
C GLU A 32 7.83 9.72 0.11
N MET A 33 8.18 8.42 0.05
CA MET A 33 7.18 7.36 0.03
C MET A 33 6.48 7.37 1.38
N GLU A 34 5.22 7.82 1.42
CA GLU A 34 4.40 7.87 2.63
C GLU A 34 4.46 6.53 3.34
N LYS A 35 5.06 6.53 4.54
CA LYS A 35 5.15 5.33 5.37
C LYS A 35 3.77 4.98 5.91
N ASP A 36 3.42 3.70 5.87
CA ASP A 36 2.20 3.22 6.50
C ASP A 36 2.34 3.24 8.03
N GLY A 37 1.25 3.48 8.74
CA GLY A 37 1.25 3.64 10.19
C GLY A 37 0.06 2.97 10.88
N ALA A 38 0.24 2.63 12.15
CA ALA A 38 -0.77 1.94 12.95
C ALA A 38 -2.01 2.80 13.32
N GLY A 39 -1.94 4.11 13.08
CA GLY A 39 -3.03 5.02 13.45
C GLY A 39 -3.16 5.25 14.96
N LYS A 40 -4.31 5.73 15.38
CA LYS A 40 -4.60 5.97 16.78
C LYS A 40 -4.91 4.65 17.51
N ARG A 41 -4.45 4.52 18.76
CA ARG A 41 -4.87 3.40 19.61
C ARG A 41 -6.35 3.51 19.91
N ILE A 42 -7.07 2.43 19.68
CA ILE A 42 -8.50 2.31 19.98
C ILE A 42 -8.72 1.11 20.90
N ASN A 43 -9.86 1.08 21.58
CA ASN A 43 -10.25 -0.09 22.35
C ASN A 43 -10.78 -1.17 21.40
N THR A 44 -9.97 -2.15 21.09
CA THR A 44 -10.28 -3.24 20.15
C THR A 44 -11.37 -4.18 20.64
N THR A 45 -11.62 -4.23 21.96
CA THR A 45 -12.70 -5.07 22.53
C THR A 45 -14.10 -4.57 22.14
N LEU A 46 -14.21 -3.32 21.72
CA LEU A 46 -15.48 -2.72 21.27
C LEU A 46 -15.76 -2.95 19.77
N ILE A 47 -14.83 -3.56 19.04
CA ILE A 47 -15.01 -3.87 17.62
C ILE A 47 -15.57 -5.29 17.50
N PRO A 48 -16.84 -5.45 17.11
CA PRO A 48 -17.42 -6.78 16.97
C PRO A 48 -16.82 -7.52 15.78
N ASN A 49 -16.78 -8.83 15.85
CA ASN A 49 -16.49 -9.67 14.68
C ASN A 49 -17.46 -9.36 13.53
N ALA A 50 -17.00 -9.53 12.31
CA ALA A 50 -17.88 -9.49 11.16
C ALA A 50 -18.94 -10.60 11.28
N THR A 51 -20.22 -10.26 11.02
CA THR A 51 -21.31 -11.22 11.02
C THR A 51 -21.45 -11.82 9.61
N PRO A 52 -21.16 -13.11 9.42
CA PRO A 52 -21.31 -13.75 8.11
C PRO A 52 -22.75 -13.67 7.62
N LYS A 53 -22.89 -13.29 6.36
CA LYS A 53 -24.18 -13.28 5.65
C LYS A 53 -23.95 -13.71 4.20
N SER A 54 -25.01 -14.14 3.53
CA SER A 54 -24.95 -14.41 2.11
C SER A 54 -24.89 -13.08 1.33
N GLU A 55 -23.83 -12.91 0.57
CA GLU A 55 -23.63 -11.75 -0.30
C GLU A 55 -23.28 -12.23 -1.72
N PRO A 56 -23.80 -11.57 -2.77
CA PRO A 56 -23.41 -11.92 -4.12
C PRO A 56 -21.92 -11.58 -4.35
N ILE A 57 -21.23 -12.44 -5.08
CA ILE A 57 -19.86 -12.18 -5.54
C ILE A 57 -19.89 -10.92 -6.43
N THR A 58 -19.01 -9.96 -6.15
CA THR A 58 -18.92 -8.72 -6.93
C THR A 58 -18.13 -8.95 -8.23
N ASN A 59 -18.46 -8.23 -9.29
CA ASN A 59 -17.65 -8.24 -10.51
C ASN A 59 -16.31 -7.52 -10.30
N ALA A 60 -16.34 -6.42 -9.51
CA ALA A 60 -15.13 -5.70 -9.13
C ALA A 60 -14.33 -6.48 -8.07
N GLY A 61 -13.02 -6.49 -8.20
CA GLY A 61 -12.11 -7.15 -7.26
C GLY A 61 -11.95 -8.67 -7.49
N ASN A 62 -12.74 -9.27 -8.39
CA ASN A 62 -12.68 -10.71 -8.69
C ASN A 62 -12.17 -11.01 -10.12
N LYS A 63 -11.57 -10.02 -10.79
CA LYS A 63 -10.93 -10.26 -12.09
C LYS A 63 -9.81 -11.29 -11.93
N SER A 64 -9.82 -12.32 -12.76
CA SER A 64 -8.88 -13.44 -12.69
C SER A 64 -8.44 -13.85 -14.12
N PRO A 65 -7.14 -14.07 -14.38
CA PRO A 65 -6.04 -13.80 -13.46
C PRO A 65 -5.74 -12.31 -13.27
N TYR A 66 -4.98 -11.98 -12.23
CA TYR A 66 -4.42 -10.64 -12.03
C TYR A 66 -2.97 -10.72 -11.59
N GLU A 67 -2.21 -9.63 -11.74
CA GLU A 67 -0.79 -9.58 -11.40
C GLU A 67 -0.50 -8.53 -10.32
N VAL A 68 0.37 -8.90 -9.38
CA VAL A 68 0.92 -7.99 -8.35
C VAL A 68 2.41 -8.27 -8.23
N PHE A 69 3.23 -7.25 -8.42
CA PHE A 69 4.70 -7.33 -8.35
C PHE A 69 5.31 -8.49 -9.16
N GLY A 70 4.84 -8.66 -10.41
CA GLY A 70 5.31 -9.71 -11.31
C GLY A 70 4.84 -11.13 -10.98
N LYS A 71 3.96 -11.28 -9.99
CA LYS A 71 3.36 -12.58 -9.63
C LYS A 71 1.89 -12.63 -10.01
N THR A 72 1.52 -13.66 -10.79
CA THR A 72 0.15 -13.90 -11.23
C THR A 72 -0.64 -14.67 -10.17
N TYR A 73 -1.87 -14.24 -9.95
CA TYR A 73 -2.82 -14.85 -9.02
C TYR A 73 -4.13 -15.18 -9.73
N TRP A 74 -4.77 -16.24 -9.30
CA TRP A 74 -6.11 -16.68 -9.74
C TRP A 74 -7.07 -16.62 -8.57
N VAL A 75 -8.18 -15.93 -8.75
CA VAL A 75 -9.28 -15.91 -7.76
C VAL A 75 -9.97 -17.26 -7.78
N LEU A 76 -10.20 -17.82 -6.61
CA LEU A 76 -10.92 -19.09 -6.44
C LEU A 76 -12.40 -18.90 -6.79
N PRO A 77 -13.04 -19.93 -7.36
CA PRO A 77 -14.47 -19.86 -7.68
C PRO A 77 -15.38 -19.84 -6.43
N SER A 78 -14.85 -20.30 -5.30
CA SER A 78 -15.57 -20.37 -4.02
C SER A 78 -14.59 -20.30 -2.85
N SER A 79 -15.07 -19.79 -1.72
CA SER A 79 -14.36 -19.84 -0.42
C SER A 79 -14.66 -21.11 0.39
N ASN A 80 -15.56 -21.96 -0.09
CA ASN A 80 -15.99 -23.15 0.64
C ASN A 80 -14.83 -24.11 0.90
N GLY A 81 -14.66 -24.51 2.17
CA GLY A 81 -13.60 -25.44 2.57
C GLY A 81 -12.18 -24.85 2.53
N TYR A 82 -12.04 -23.56 2.21
CA TYR A 82 -10.71 -22.94 2.18
C TYR A 82 -10.06 -22.93 3.56
N LYS A 83 -8.81 -23.40 3.61
CA LYS A 83 -7.98 -23.38 4.82
C LYS A 83 -6.52 -23.23 4.40
N GLU A 84 -5.84 -22.26 4.96
CA GLU A 84 -4.43 -22.00 4.72
C GLU A 84 -3.77 -21.49 6.01
N THR A 85 -2.47 -21.78 6.15
CA THR A 85 -1.63 -21.20 7.20
C THR A 85 -0.55 -20.36 6.53
N GLY A 86 -0.34 -19.15 7.01
CA GLY A 86 0.61 -18.23 6.41
C GLY A 86 0.94 -17.06 7.32
N ILE A 87 1.74 -16.13 6.81
CA ILE A 87 2.08 -14.90 7.50
C ILE A 87 1.05 -13.83 7.15
N ALA A 88 0.44 -13.23 8.18
CA ALA A 88 -0.43 -12.07 8.04
C ALA A 88 0.36 -10.77 8.17
N SER A 89 -0.11 -9.75 7.47
CA SER A 89 0.34 -8.37 7.59
C SER A 89 -0.88 -7.46 7.72
N TRP A 90 -0.68 -6.16 7.88
CA TRP A 90 -1.75 -5.20 8.08
C TRP A 90 -1.61 -4.00 7.13
N TYR A 91 -2.72 -3.33 6.88
CA TYR A 91 -2.82 -2.07 6.14
C TYR A 91 -3.19 -0.97 7.13
N GLY A 92 -2.41 0.09 7.17
CA GLY A 92 -2.56 1.17 8.14
C GLY A 92 -3.15 2.46 7.58
N THR A 93 -2.69 3.59 8.14
CA THR A 93 -3.18 4.94 7.85
C THR A 93 -3.06 5.32 6.38
N LYS A 94 -2.03 4.83 5.69
CA LYS A 94 -1.81 5.08 4.27
C LYS A 94 -2.98 4.62 3.39
N PHE A 95 -3.67 3.57 3.79
CA PHE A 95 -4.77 2.97 3.03
C PHE A 95 -6.15 3.35 3.54
N HIS A 96 -6.24 3.86 4.78
CA HIS A 96 -7.51 4.27 5.38
C HIS A 96 -8.23 5.34 4.55
N GLY A 97 -9.51 5.13 4.28
CA GLY A 97 -10.33 6.01 3.46
C GLY A 97 -10.17 5.83 1.94
N ARG A 98 -9.24 4.97 1.47
CA ARG A 98 -9.09 4.65 0.04
C ARG A 98 -10.04 3.54 -0.37
N LEU A 99 -10.30 3.45 -1.68
CA LEU A 99 -11.12 2.38 -2.23
C LEU A 99 -10.36 1.05 -2.25
N THR A 100 -11.05 0.00 -1.86
CA THR A 100 -10.60 -1.39 -2.03
C THR A 100 -10.81 -1.86 -3.47
N SER A 101 -10.35 -3.05 -3.82
CA SER A 101 -10.48 -3.61 -5.18
C SER A 101 -11.93 -3.79 -5.63
N ASN A 102 -12.88 -3.96 -4.71
CA ASN A 102 -14.31 -4.04 -5.01
C ASN A 102 -15.05 -2.70 -4.87
N GLY A 103 -14.32 -1.58 -4.65
CA GLY A 103 -14.88 -0.22 -4.64
C GLY A 103 -15.43 0.23 -3.28
N GLU A 104 -15.27 -0.53 -2.22
CA GLU A 104 -15.65 -0.12 -0.86
C GLU A 104 -14.58 0.77 -0.23
N ILE A 105 -14.96 1.69 0.66
CA ILE A 105 -13.99 2.51 1.39
C ILE A 105 -13.35 1.66 2.49
N TYR A 106 -12.01 1.53 2.44
CA TYR A 106 -11.27 0.79 3.46
C TYR A 106 -11.26 1.53 4.80
N ASN A 107 -11.70 0.84 5.85
CA ASN A 107 -11.60 1.30 7.23
C ASN A 107 -10.62 0.42 8.01
N MET A 108 -9.43 0.96 8.35
CA MET A 108 -8.42 0.23 9.11
C MET A 108 -8.85 -0.23 10.50
N TYR A 109 -9.94 0.32 11.01
CA TYR A 109 -10.53 -0.05 12.32
C TYR A 109 -11.69 -1.05 12.20
N GLY A 110 -12.02 -1.48 10.98
CA GLY A 110 -13.09 -2.45 10.73
C GLY A 110 -12.58 -3.89 10.71
N MET A 111 -13.49 -4.85 10.95
CA MET A 111 -13.20 -6.29 10.83
C MET A 111 -13.22 -6.73 9.37
N THR A 112 -12.29 -6.20 8.59
CA THR A 112 -12.07 -6.53 7.18
C THR A 112 -10.65 -7.00 6.95
N ALA A 113 -10.45 -7.82 5.91
CA ALA A 113 -9.14 -8.29 5.51
C ALA A 113 -9.04 -8.34 3.98
N ALA A 114 -7.81 -8.40 3.47
CA ALA A 114 -7.54 -8.68 2.06
C ALA A 114 -6.92 -10.06 1.91
N HIS A 115 -7.28 -10.76 0.85
CA HIS A 115 -6.70 -12.05 0.49
C HIS A 115 -6.40 -12.11 -1.01
N LYS A 116 -5.37 -12.89 -1.38
CA LYS A 116 -4.89 -12.93 -2.77
C LYS A 116 -5.78 -13.76 -3.69
N THR A 117 -6.45 -14.75 -3.17
CA THR A 117 -7.16 -15.76 -3.99
C THR A 117 -8.61 -15.97 -3.59
N LEU A 118 -9.03 -15.54 -2.40
CA LEU A 118 -10.43 -15.68 -2.00
C LEU A 118 -11.33 -14.73 -2.80
N PRO A 119 -12.52 -15.18 -3.21
CA PRO A 119 -13.48 -14.30 -3.90
C PRO A 119 -14.05 -13.25 -2.95
N ILE A 120 -14.39 -12.08 -3.50
CA ILE A 120 -14.91 -10.92 -2.76
C ILE A 120 -16.39 -10.69 -3.09
N PRO A 121 -17.26 -10.51 -2.08
CA PRO A 121 -17.00 -10.62 -0.65
C PRO A 121 -17.04 -12.09 -0.16
N CYS A 122 -16.28 -12.38 0.88
CA CYS A 122 -16.43 -13.61 1.64
C CYS A 122 -16.07 -13.37 3.11
N TYR A 123 -16.32 -14.34 3.96
CA TYR A 123 -16.00 -14.27 5.39
C TYR A 123 -14.99 -15.36 5.74
N ALA A 124 -14.00 -14.98 6.54
CA ALA A 124 -12.97 -15.91 7.00
C ALA A 124 -12.76 -15.78 8.50
N ARG A 125 -12.53 -16.92 9.16
CA ARG A 125 -12.00 -16.93 10.52
C ARG A 125 -10.48 -16.89 10.44
N VAL A 126 -9.87 -15.88 11.02
CA VAL A 126 -8.42 -15.75 11.13
C VAL A 126 -8.02 -16.10 12.56
N THR A 127 -7.12 -17.07 12.71
CA THR A 127 -6.67 -17.56 14.02
C THR A 127 -5.17 -17.34 14.14
N ASN A 128 -4.74 -16.69 15.20
CA ASN A 128 -3.33 -16.62 15.55
C ASN A 128 -2.91 -17.99 16.11
N VAL A 129 -2.00 -18.67 15.42
CA VAL A 129 -1.57 -20.03 15.78
C VAL A 129 -0.71 -20.08 17.04
N GLU A 130 -0.12 -18.96 17.46
CA GLU A 130 0.72 -18.90 18.66
C GLU A 130 -0.10 -18.87 19.95
N ASN A 131 -1.26 -18.20 19.94
CA ASN A 131 -2.05 -17.99 21.15
C ASN A 131 -3.52 -18.46 21.05
N GLY A 132 -3.93 -18.98 19.88
CA GLY A 132 -5.28 -19.48 19.63
C GLY A 132 -6.38 -18.42 19.49
N SER A 133 -6.04 -17.13 19.63
CA SER A 133 -7.01 -16.04 19.45
C SER A 133 -7.53 -16.00 18.02
N SER A 134 -8.83 -15.77 17.85
CA SER A 134 -9.43 -15.73 16.53
C SER A 134 -10.44 -14.59 16.38
N VAL A 135 -10.54 -14.09 15.14
CA VAL A 135 -11.54 -13.09 14.73
C VAL A 135 -12.21 -13.53 13.45
N VAL A 136 -13.41 -13.03 13.20
CA VAL A 136 -14.09 -13.18 11.91
C VAL A 136 -14.02 -11.87 11.19
N VAL A 137 -13.52 -11.92 9.95
CA VAL A 137 -13.35 -10.77 9.05
C VAL A 137 -14.13 -10.98 7.76
N ARG A 138 -14.42 -9.86 7.06
CA ARG A 138 -15.04 -9.85 5.74
C ARG A 138 -14.03 -9.45 4.68
#